data_25f3dd693b3894ad4eca5ec54da95ee8
#
_entry.id   25f3dd693b3894ad4eca5ec54da95ee8
#
_cell.length_a   1.000
_cell.length_b   1.000
_cell.length_c   1.000
_cell.angle_alpha   90.00
_cell.angle_beta   90.00
_cell.angle_gamma   90.00
#
_symmetry.space_group_name_H-M   'P 1'
#
loop_
_entity.id
_entity.type
_entity.pdbx_description
1 polymer ?
#
loop_
_entity_poly.entity_id
_entity_poly.type
_entity_poly.pdbx_seq_one_letter_code
_entity_poly.pdbx_strand_id
1 'polypeptide(L)'
;MNAPDPVVPPLHDDEDDNNDVFLDDHDIIHEYVMDGEDLPDAEDGSESEHEEGDDDDFVHKFTGHTGELYSVACSPTDTTLVATGGSDDRGFLWKIGEGDWAFELQGHEESVSSLAFSYDGHRLASGSLDGIIKVWDVSANWEARQLEGPGGGIEWLRWHPRGHILLAGSEDFTVWMWNTDSAIVLNTFVGHGSSVTCGDFTPDGKIICTGSDDATLRIWNPRSAENIHVVRGHPYHTEGLTCLAINSTSTLALTGSKDGSVHIVNITTGRVVDNNALASHTDSIECVGFAPSDSWAASGGMDKKLMIWDIEHFLPRGTCEHEEGVTCLAWLGASYVATGCVDGKVRLWDSRSGECVKTFNGHSDAIQSLSVSANRDYLVSASLDETACVFEVGNFR
;
A
#
# COMPACT_ATOMS: atom_id res chain seq x y z
N MET A 1 -51.76 22.52 39.34
CA MET A 1 -51.94 23.38 38.16
C MET A 1 -51.31 22.68 37.02
N ASN A 2 -52.14 22.06 36.20
CA ASN A 2 -51.71 21.23 35.05
C ASN A 2 -51.51 22.15 33.83
N ALA A 3 -50.40 21.97 33.11
CA ALA A 3 -50.24 22.54 31.81
C ALA A 3 -50.67 21.51 30.74
N PRO A 4 -51.34 21.92 29.65
CA PRO A 4 -51.93 21.01 28.68
C PRO A 4 -50.95 20.57 27.62
N ASP A 5 -51.16 19.35 27.08
CA ASP A 5 -50.46 18.70 25.98
C ASP A 5 -50.61 19.43 24.63
N PRO A 6 -49.63 19.39 23.74
CA PRO A 6 -49.77 19.93 22.39
C PRO A 6 -50.50 18.95 21.47
N VAL A 7 -51.46 19.50 20.74
CA VAL A 7 -52.31 18.85 19.73
C VAL A 7 -51.53 18.52 18.48
N VAL A 8 -51.62 17.26 18.01
CA VAL A 8 -51.14 16.77 16.72
C VAL A 8 -52.18 17.06 15.64
N PRO A 9 -51.83 17.66 14.48
CA PRO A 9 -52.73 17.74 13.34
C PRO A 9 -52.77 16.44 12.51
N PRO A 10 -53.87 16.17 11.80
CA PRO A 10 -54.10 14.91 11.12
C PRO A 10 -53.35 14.80 9.79
N LEU A 11 -53.01 13.55 9.45
CA LEU A 11 -52.43 13.12 8.19
C LEU A 11 -53.46 13.32 7.05
N HIS A 12 -53.01 13.93 5.96
CA HIS A 12 -53.72 13.91 4.69
C HIS A 12 -53.18 12.71 3.87
N ASP A 13 -54.10 11.86 3.44
CA ASP A 13 -53.95 10.89 2.39
C ASP A 13 -53.89 11.64 1.05
N ASP A 14 -52.82 11.46 0.29
CA ASP A 14 -52.76 11.81 -1.13
C ASP A 14 -52.61 10.56 -1.96
N GLU A 15 -53.54 10.44 -2.87
CA GLU A 15 -53.83 9.31 -3.74
C GLU A 15 -52.74 9.12 -4.81
N ASP A 16 -52.55 7.87 -5.20
CA ASP A 16 -51.79 7.37 -6.34
C ASP A 16 -52.16 8.07 -7.66
N ASP A 17 -51.17 8.66 -8.34
CA ASP A 17 -51.26 8.92 -9.78
C ASP A 17 -50.17 8.09 -10.53
N ASN A 18 -50.61 6.86 -10.89
CA ASN A 18 -49.96 6.05 -11.91
C ASN A 18 -50.23 6.68 -13.28
N ASN A 19 -49.22 7.34 -13.85
CA ASN A 19 -49.26 7.75 -15.25
C ASN A 19 -48.37 6.88 -16.08
N ASP A 20 -48.87 5.67 -16.44
CA ASP A 20 -48.30 4.80 -17.49
C ASP A 20 -48.57 5.49 -18.84
N VAL A 21 -47.52 6.00 -19.45
CA VAL A 21 -47.52 6.52 -20.82
C VAL A 21 -47.39 5.32 -21.76
N PHE A 22 -48.55 4.81 -22.29
CA PHE A 22 -48.57 3.93 -23.43
C PHE A 22 -48.24 4.73 -24.69
N LEU A 23 -47.23 4.31 -25.45
CA LEU A 23 -46.95 4.78 -26.78
C LEU A 23 -47.94 4.12 -27.76
N ASP A 24 -48.69 4.92 -28.50
CA ASP A 24 -49.69 4.51 -29.44
C ASP A 24 -49.01 4.10 -30.76
N ASP A 25 -49.56 3.05 -31.43
CA ASP A 25 -49.05 2.42 -32.66
C ASP A 25 -49.01 3.32 -33.93
N HIS A 26 -49.17 4.63 -33.75
CA HIS A 26 -49.17 5.62 -34.85
C HIS A 26 -47.88 6.43 -35.01
N ASP A 27 -46.85 6.22 -34.20
CA ASP A 27 -45.58 6.95 -34.29
C ASP A 27 -44.47 6.24 -35.09
N ILE A 28 -44.84 5.23 -35.90
CA ILE A 28 -43.89 4.61 -36.85
C ILE A 28 -43.92 5.41 -38.16
N ILE A 29 -42.99 6.33 -38.29
CA ILE A 29 -42.75 7.09 -39.50
C ILE A 29 -41.56 6.48 -40.24
N HIS A 30 -41.88 5.87 -41.42
CA HIS A 30 -41.04 5.53 -42.56
C HIS A 30 -39.99 4.42 -42.40
N GLU A 31 -40.45 3.25 -42.89
CA GLU A 31 -39.58 2.21 -43.44
C GLU A 31 -38.96 2.71 -44.76
N TYR A 32 -37.66 2.90 -44.82
CA TYR A 32 -36.96 3.14 -46.08
C TYR A 32 -36.58 1.79 -46.70
N VAL A 33 -37.25 1.42 -47.76
CA VAL A 33 -36.82 0.35 -48.67
C VAL A 33 -35.70 0.90 -49.50
N MET A 34 -34.46 0.41 -49.36
CA MET A 34 -33.38 0.66 -50.28
C MET A 34 -33.49 -0.29 -51.47
N ASP A 35 -33.84 0.23 -52.63
CA ASP A 35 -33.64 -0.42 -53.92
C ASP A 35 -32.15 -0.56 -54.20
N GLY A 36 -31.72 -1.77 -54.50
CA GLY A 36 -30.34 -2.04 -54.88
C GLY A 36 -30.07 -1.55 -56.30
N GLU A 37 -29.08 -0.65 -56.43
CA GLU A 37 -28.16 -0.58 -57.57
C GLU A 37 -27.08 0.47 -57.25
N ASP A 38 -25.80 0.13 -57.63
CA ASP A 38 -24.60 0.95 -57.59
C ASP A 38 -23.84 1.02 -56.26
N LEU A 39 -23.09 -0.05 -55.95
CA LEU A 39 -21.89 0.01 -55.12
C LEU A 39 -20.69 0.34 -56.05
N PRO A 40 -19.92 1.41 -55.80
CA PRO A 40 -18.60 1.55 -56.40
C PRO A 40 -17.64 0.53 -55.79
N ASP A 41 -16.74 -0.01 -56.61
CA ASP A 41 -15.71 -0.98 -56.23
C ASP A 41 -14.89 -0.48 -55.03
N ALA A 42 -14.87 -1.26 -53.96
CA ALA A 42 -14.00 -1.05 -52.81
C ALA A 42 -12.56 -1.31 -53.25
N GLU A 43 -11.77 -0.27 -53.38
CA GLU A 43 -10.31 -0.39 -53.33
C GLU A 43 -9.94 -0.94 -51.96
N ASP A 44 -9.32 -2.13 -51.99
CA ASP A 44 -8.75 -2.85 -50.86
C ASP A 44 -7.56 -2.03 -50.30
N GLY A 45 -7.87 -1.12 -49.38
CA GLY A 45 -6.94 -0.38 -48.55
C GLY A 45 -7.17 -0.82 -47.10
N SER A 46 -6.78 -2.05 -46.79
CA SER A 46 -6.63 -2.47 -45.39
C SER A 46 -5.44 -1.73 -44.77
N GLU A 47 -5.61 -0.48 -44.39
CA GLU A 47 -4.85 0.08 -43.31
C GLU A 47 -5.34 -0.62 -42.04
N SER A 48 -4.65 -1.70 -41.69
CA SER A 48 -4.70 -2.21 -40.32
C SER A 48 -4.22 -1.07 -39.43
N GLU A 49 -5.14 -0.38 -38.78
CA GLU A 49 -4.80 0.31 -37.56
C GLU A 49 -4.17 -0.77 -36.68
N HIS A 50 -2.83 -0.80 -36.65
CA HIS A 50 -2.12 -1.42 -35.55
C HIS A 50 -2.55 -0.59 -34.35
N GLU A 51 -3.52 -1.09 -33.57
CA GLU A 51 -3.51 -0.83 -32.15
C GLU A 51 -2.08 -1.21 -31.73
N GLU A 52 -1.27 -0.21 -31.40
CA GLU A 52 -0.06 -0.41 -30.64
C GLU A 52 -0.55 -1.05 -29.35
N GLY A 53 -0.59 -2.39 -29.31
CA GLY A 53 -0.78 -3.10 -28.09
C GLY A 53 0.31 -2.59 -27.16
N ASP A 54 -0.04 -2.02 -26.02
CA ASP A 54 0.88 -1.74 -24.94
C ASP A 54 1.63 -3.06 -24.68
N ASP A 55 2.85 -3.19 -25.19
CA ASP A 55 3.67 -4.37 -24.95
C ASP A 55 3.92 -4.44 -23.44
N ASP A 56 3.50 -5.53 -22.83
CA ASP A 56 3.76 -5.79 -21.41
C ASP A 56 5.28 -5.77 -21.15
N ASP A 57 5.71 -4.97 -20.17
CA ASP A 57 7.12 -4.77 -19.81
C ASP A 57 7.64 -5.77 -18.75
N PHE A 58 6.81 -6.67 -18.26
CA PHE A 58 7.21 -7.62 -17.22
C PHE A 58 8.05 -8.78 -17.78
N VAL A 59 9.04 -9.22 -17.00
CA VAL A 59 9.86 -10.41 -17.30
C VAL A 59 9.27 -11.70 -16.72
N HIS A 60 8.38 -11.58 -15.74
CA HIS A 60 7.62 -12.68 -15.14
C HIS A 60 6.30 -12.14 -14.56
N LYS A 61 5.21 -12.90 -14.74
CA LYS A 61 3.90 -12.60 -14.16
C LYS A 61 3.41 -13.82 -13.39
N PHE A 62 3.11 -13.63 -12.11
CA PHE A 62 2.53 -14.65 -11.25
C PHE A 62 1.02 -14.49 -11.20
N THR A 63 0.28 -15.57 -11.49
CA THR A 63 -1.18 -15.60 -11.62
C THR A 63 -1.81 -16.69 -10.74
N GLY A 64 -1.17 -17.05 -9.63
CA GLY A 64 -1.63 -18.11 -8.72
C GLY A 64 -2.80 -17.71 -7.81
N HIS A 65 -3.05 -16.42 -7.65
CA HIS A 65 -4.16 -15.90 -6.85
C HIS A 65 -5.48 -15.88 -7.62
N THR A 66 -6.58 -15.89 -6.87
CA THR A 66 -7.97 -15.79 -7.39
C THR A 66 -8.71 -14.59 -6.77
N GLY A 67 -7.96 -13.67 -6.20
CA GLY A 67 -8.43 -12.44 -5.60
C GLY A 67 -7.36 -11.37 -5.60
N GLU A 68 -7.74 -10.16 -5.29
CA GLU A 68 -6.90 -8.95 -5.25
C GLU A 68 -5.66 -9.13 -4.37
N LEU A 69 -4.51 -8.63 -4.82
CA LEU A 69 -3.28 -8.69 -4.04
C LEU A 69 -3.05 -7.41 -3.23
N TYR A 70 -2.78 -7.57 -1.94
CA TYR A 70 -2.52 -6.47 -1.03
C TYR A 70 -1.05 -6.32 -0.64
N SER A 71 -0.29 -7.40 -0.66
CA SER A 71 1.08 -7.39 -0.16
C SER A 71 2.03 -8.20 -1.03
N VAL A 72 3.22 -7.66 -1.25
CA VAL A 72 4.34 -8.37 -1.86
C VAL A 72 5.62 -8.14 -1.07
N ALA A 73 6.41 -9.19 -0.87
CA ALA A 73 7.70 -9.13 -0.21
C ALA A 73 8.75 -9.95 -0.97
N CYS A 74 9.90 -9.36 -1.28
CA CYS A 74 11.06 -10.06 -1.80
C CYS A 74 11.95 -10.54 -0.65
N SER A 75 12.54 -11.73 -0.79
CA SER A 75 13.50 -12.23 0.18
C SER A 75 14.75 -11.33 0.23
N PRO A 76 15.27 -11.00 1.41
CA PRO A 76 16.49 -10.20 1.54
C PRO A 76 17.77 -10.96 1.20
N THR A 77 17.72 -12.29 1.03
CA THR A 77 18.89 -13.16 0.83
C THR A 77 18.81 -13.99 -0.45
N ASP A 78 17.61 -14.37 -0.90
CA ASP A 78 17.38 -15.04 -2.18
C ASP A 78 16.81 -14.02 -3.17
N THR A 79 17.58 -13.74 -4.23
CA THR A 79 17.25 -12.68 -5.20
C THR A 79 16.04 -13.00 -6.08
N THR A 80 15.58 -14.24 -6.06
CA THR A 80 14.48 -14.73 -6.88
C THR A 80 13.22 -15.07 -6.09
N LEU A 81 13.33 -15.25 -4.77
CA LEU A 81 12.21 -15.67 -3.93
C LEU A 81 11.31 -14.49 -3.55
N VAL A 82 10.02 -14.65 -3.84
CA VAL A 82 8.99 -13.64 -3.61
C VAL A 82 7.82 -14.26 -2.85
N ALA A 83 7.20 -13.47 -1.98
CA ALA A 83 5.94 -13.80 -1.32
C ALA A 83 4.85 -12.81 -1.72
N THR A 84 3.63 -13.30 -2.00
CA THR A 84 2.44 -12.50 -2.28
C THR A 84 1.27 -12.94 -1.40
N GLY A 85 0.41 -12.00 -1.02
CA GLY A 85 -0.79 -12.24 -0.21
C GLY A 85 -1.95 -11.37 -0.68
N GLY A 86 -3.16 -11.90 -0.57
CA GLY A 86 -4.33 -11.25 -1.14
C GLY A 86 -5.67 -11.60 -0.49
N SER A 87 -6.73 -11.14 -1.14
CA SER A 87 -8.12 -11.25 -0.69
C SER A 87 -8.73 -12.67 -0.84
N ASP A 88 -8.00 -13.57 -1.46
CA ASP A 88 -8.37 -14.98 -1.60
C ASP A 88 -8.01 -15.83 -0.35
N ASP A 89 -7.68 -15.16 0.78
CA ASP A 89 -7.26 -15.74 2.06
C ASP A 89 -5.98 -16.56 1.97
N ARG A 90 -5.22 -16.38 0.88
CA ARG A 90 -4.02 -17.13 0.57
C ARG A 90 -2.78 -16.24 0.54
N GLY A 91 -1.67 -16.85 0.85
CA GLY A 91 -0.35 -16.35 0.49
C GLY A 91 0.36 -17.36 -0.39
N PHE A 92 1.25 -16.91 -1.22
CA PHE A 92 2.10 -17.75 -2.04
C PHE A 92 3.57 -17.34 -1.93
N LEU A 93 4.43 -18.34 -1.92
CA LEU A 93 5.87 -18.20 -2.16
C LEU A 93 6.15 -18.72 -3.57
N TRP A 94 6.82 -17.94 -4.37
CA TRP A 94 7.18 -18.30 -5.75
C TRP A 94 8.54 -17.72 -6.12
N LYS A 95 9.08 -18.14 -7.26
CA LYS A 95 10.40 -17.70 -7.70
C LYS A 95 10.38 -17.07 -9.07
N ILE A 96 11.08 -15.97 -9.20
CA ILE A 96 11.27 -15.25 -10.46
C ILE A 96 11.96 -16.19 -11.47
N GLY A 97 11.32 -16.41 -12.63
CA GLY A 97 11.85 -17.20 -13.72
C GLY A 97 11.73 -18.73 -13.59
N GLU A 98 11.13 -19.25 -12.51
CA GLU A 98 10.90 -20.70 -12.34
C GLU A 98 9.50 -21.18 -12.79
N GLY A 99 8.84 -20.42 -13.67
CA GLY A 99 7.50 -20.77 -14.20
C GLY A 99 6.43 -20.78 -13.10
N ASP A 100 5.61 -21.83 -13.08
CA ASP A 100 4.46 -21.94 -12.18
C ASP A 100 4.79 -22.53 -10.80
N TRP A 101 6.08 -22.60 -10.42
CA TRP A 101 6.42 -23.09 -9.10
C TRP A 101 5.94 -22.13 -8.03
N ALA A 102 5.08 -22.62 -7.16
CA ALA A 102 4.61 -21.87 -6.02
C ALA A 102 4.34 -22.79 -4.82
N PHE A 103 4.57 -22.26 -3.63
CA PHE A 103 4.17 -22.89 -2.37
C PHE A 103 3.07 -22.04 -1.72
N GLU A 104 1.92 -22.67 -1.45
CA GLU A 104 0.78 -22.00 -0.83
C GLU A 104 0.93 -21.93 0.69
N LEU A 105 0.78 -20.73 1.24
CA LEU A 105 0.77 -20.43 2.67
C LEU A 105 -0.67 -20.60 3.20
N GLN A 106 -1.03 -21.82 3.59
CA GLN A 106 -2.41 -22.19 3.91
C GLN A 106 -2.85 -21.82 5.32
N GLY A 107 -4.16 -21.63 5.47
CA GLY A 107 -4.89 -21.67 6.73
C GLY A 107 -5.16 -20.30 7.36
N HIS A 108 -5.05 -19.20 6.66
CA HIS A 108 -5.77 -17.97 6.99
C HIS A 108 -7.25 -18.13 6.59
N GLU A 109 -8.15 -17.49 7.33
CA GLU A 109 -9.61 -17.56 7.13
C GLU A 109 -10.17 -16.26 6.55
N GLU A 110 -9.31 -15.24 6.42
CA GLU A 110 -9.59 -13.95 5.77
C GLU A 110 -8.33 -13.45 5.04
N SER A 111 -8.46 -12.35 4.34
CA SER A 111 -7.45 -11.75 3.48
C SER A 111 -6.07 -11.64 4.13
N VAL A 112 -5.03 -12.02 3.39
CA VAL A 112 -3.63 -11.83 3.81
C VAL A 112 -3.22 -10.40 3.51
N SER A 113 -3.26 -9.54 4.53
CA SER A 113 -3.03 -8.11 4.43
C SER A 113 -1.54 -7.72 4.38
N SER A 114 -0.68 -8.50 5.03
CA SER A 114 0.73 -8.15 5.16
C SER A 114 1.65 -9.35 5.17
N LEU A 115 2.80 -9.21 4.49
CA LEU A 115 3.87 -10.19 4.41
C LEU A 115 5.22 -9.54 4.72
N ALA A 116 6.07 -10.22 5.45
CA ALA A 116 7.42 -9.74 5.72
C ALA A 116 8.41 -10.88 5.89
N PHE A 117 9.57 -10.82 5.22
CA PHE A 117 10.71 -11.71 5.47
C PHE A 117 11.53 -11.21 6.66
N SER A 118 12.07 -12.14 7.43
CA SER A 118 13.09 -11.84 8.45
C SER A 118 14.38 -11.32 7.80
N TYR A 119 15.17 -10.58 8.56
CA TYR A 119 16.42 -9.95 8.08
C TYR A 119 17.43 -10.93 7.46
N ASP A 120 17.40 -12.17 7.86
CA ASP A 120 18.26 -13.27 7.37
C ASP A 120 17.60 -14.14 6.29
N GLY A 121 16.36 -13.84 5.90
CA GLY A 121 15.59 -14.56 4.90
C GLY A 121 15.14 -15.98 5.31
N HIS A 122 15.40 -16.41 6.55
CA HIS A 122 15.05 -17.76 7.00
C HIS A 122 13.59 -17.91 7.41
N ARG A 123 12.89 -16.80 7.64
CA ARG A 123 11.50 -16.80 8.03
C ARG A 123 10.68 -15.81 7.22
N LEU A 124 9.44 -16.20 6.98
CA LEU A 124 8.40 -15.32 6.44
C LEU A 124 7.30 -15.21 7.48
N ALA A 125 6.77 -14.03 7.71
CA ALA A 125 5.54 -13.82 8.47
C ALA A 125 4.42 -13.42 7.52
N SER A 126 3.24 -13.98 7.74
CA SER A 126 1.98 -13.56 7.13
C SER A 126 0.99 -13.13 8.19
N GLY A 127 0.35 -11.99 7.99
CA GLY A 127 -0.71 -11.45 8.82
C GLY A 127 -1.98 -11.32 8.01
N SER A 128 -3.11 -11.59 8.65
CA SER A 128 -4.41 -11.60 8.00
C SER A 128 -5.42 -10.75 8.78
N LEU A 129 -6.49 -10.38 8.09
CA LEU A 129 -7.64 -9.70 8.69
C LEU A 129 -8.39 -10.59 9.68
N ASP A 130 -8.15 -11.93 9.67
CA ASP A 130 -8.62 -12.86 10.71
C ASP A 130 -7.96 -12.64 12.09
N GLY A 131 -7.02 -11.69 12.20
CA GLY A 131 -6.26 -11.42 13.41
C GLY A 131 -5.12 -12.40 13.69
N ILE A 132 -4.90 -13.38 12.82
CA ILE A 132 -3.89 -14.42 12.99
C ILE A 132 -2.59 -14.04 12.28
N ILE A 133 -1.49 -14.36 12.92
CA ILE A 133 -0.16 -14.26 12.34
C ILE A 133 0.43 -15.66 12.25
N LYS A 134 0.98 -16.01 11.09
CA LYS A 134 1.74 -17.25 10.89
C LYS A 134 3.18 -16.93 10.53
N VAL A 135 4.09 -17.70 11.09
CA VAL A 135 5.53 -17.62 10.81
C VAL A 135 5.95 -18.92 10.16
N TRP A 136 6.50 -18.83 8.96
CA TRP A 136 6.91 -19.92 8.10
C TRP A 136 8.42 -20.05 8.12
N ASP A 137 8.93 -21.25 8.30
CA ASP A 137 10.36 -21.52 8.21
C ASP A 137 10.73 -21.82 6.75
N VAL A 138 11.42 -20.86 6.11
CA VAL A 138 11.82 -20.95 4.69
C VAL A 138 12.83 -22.08 4.43
N SER A 139 13.58 -22.49 5.47
CA SER A 139 14.65 -23.49 5.36
C SER A 139 14.21 -24.92 5.73
N ALA A 140 13.11 -25.07 6.49
CA ALA A 140 12.67 -26.35 7.07
C ALA A 140 11.27 -26.74 6.61
N ASN A 141 11.13 -27.13 5.34
CA ASN A 141 9.89 -27.66 4.77
C ASN A 141 8.63 -26.79 4.95
N TRP A 142 8.79 -25.47 5.15
CA TRP A 142 7.69 -24.52 5.25
C TRP A 142 6.73 -24.80 6.42
N GLU A 143 7.23 -25.34 7.53
CA GLU A 143 6.41 -25.50 8.72
C GLU A 143 5.92 -24.15 9.25
N ALA A 144 4.60 -24.03 9.40
CA ALA A 144 3.96 -22.84 9.91
C ALA A 144 3.87 -22.90 11.44
N ARG A 145 4.18 -21.77 12.09
CA ARG A 145 3.89 -21.55 13.50
C ARG A 145 2.92 -20.40 13.63
N GLN A 146 1.78 -20.66 14.24
CA GLN A 146 0.80 -19.62 14.56
C GLN A 146 1.22 -18.89 15.85
N LEU A 147 1.08 -17.57 15.85
CA LEU A 147 1.28 -16.73 17.01
C LEU A 147 -0.09 -16.34 17.59
N GLU A 148 -0.23 -16.40 18.93
CA GLU A 148 -1.37 -15.78 19.61
C GLU A 148 -1.25 -14.26 19.48
N GLY A 149 -2.33 -13.59 19.08
CA GLY A 149 -2.30 -12.21 18.66
C GLY A 149 -3.48 -11.35 19.06
N PRO A 150 -3.61 -10.20 18.43
CA PRO A 150 -4.67 -9.23 18.66
C PRO A 150 -6.06 -9.79 18.33
N GLY A 151 -7.09 -9.08 18.82
CA GLY A 151 -8.49 -9.44 18.57
C GLY A 151 -9.08 -8.86 17.30
N GLY A 152 -8.31 -8.10 16.52
CA GLY A 152 -8.71 -7.49 15.26
C GLY A 152 -7.71 -7.78 14.15
N GLY A 153 -8.06 -7.44 12.91
CA GLY A 153 -7.24 -7.66 11.72
C GLY A 153 -5.82 -7.12 11.85
N ILE A 154 -4.89 -7.80 11.20
CA ILE A 154 -3.50 -7.35 11.13
C ILE A 154 -3.37 -6.36 9.98
N GLU A 155 -2.94 -5.13 10.29
CA GLU A 155 -2.71 -4.08 9.32
C GLU A 155 -1.33 -4.18 8.67
N TRP A 156 -0.31 -4.44 9.48
CA TRP A 156 1.07 -4.51 9.03
C TRP A 156 1.93 -5.40 9.93
N LEU A 157 3.04 -5.89 9.33
CA LEU A 157 4.08 -6.70 9.97
C LEU A 157 5.46 -6.10 9.74
N ARG A 158 6.33 -6.12 10.76
CA ARG A 158 7.75 -5.73 10.64
C ARG A 158 8.64 -6.62 11.48
N TRP A 159 9.76 -7.03 10.90
CA TRP A 159 10.78 -7.76 11.64
C TRP A 159 11.79 -6.81 12.28
N HIS A 160 12.25 -7.20 13.44
CA HIS A 160 13.40 -6.54 14.06
C HIS A 160 14.65 -6.68 13.17
N PRO A 161 15.45 -5.60 12.97
CA PRO A 161 16.54 -5.60 11.98
C PRO A 161 17.70 -6.55 12.30
N ARG A 162 17.73 -7.20 13.47
CA ARG A 162 18.85 -8.07 13.90
C ARG A 162 18.42 -9.30 14.67
N GLY A 163 17.17 -9.68 14.67
CA GLY A 163 16.71 -10.83 15.46
C GLY A 163 15.34 -11.31 15.03
N HIS A 164 14.99 -12.50 15.45
CA HIS A 164 13.69 -13.12 15.15
C HIS A 164 12.59 -12.59 16.09
N ILE A 165 12.47 -11.27 16.12
CA ILE A 165 11.41 -10.56 16.82
C ILE A 165 10.50 -9.95 15.76
N LEU A 166 9.21 -10.24 15.86
CA LEU A 166 8.17 -9.75 14.97
C LEU A 166 7.35 -8.69 15.68
N LEU A 167 6.96 -7.65 14.98
CA LEU A 167 6.07 -6.58 15.39
C LEU A 167 4.86 -6.55 14.46
N ALA A 168 3.67 -6.35 15.00
CA ALA A 168 2.45 -6.18 14.23
C ALA A 168 1.58 -5.08 14.81
N GLY A 169 0.93 -4.30 13.96
CA GLY A 169 -0.15 -3.39 14.31
C GLY A 169 -1.49 -3.95 13.88
N SER A 170 -2.52 -3.65 14.66
CA SER A 170 -3.85 -4.21 14.50
C SER A 170 -4.95 -3.16 14.51
N GLU A 171 -6.06 -3.52 13.92
CA GLU A 171 -7.34 -2.80 13.99
C GLU A 171 -7.89 -2.70 15.42
N ASP A 172 -7.45 -3.55 16.35
CA ASP A 172 -7.84 -3.50 17.76
C ASP A 172 -7.14 -2.39 18.56
N PHE A 173 -6.43 -1.47 17.89
CA PHE A 173 -5.73 -0.31 18.45
C PHE A 173 -4.46 -0.65 19.21
N THR A 174 -3.99 -1.90 19.12
CA THR A 174 -2.80 -2.38 19.82
C THR A 174 -1.67 -2.76 18.87
N VAL A 175 -0.45 -2.76 19.41
CA VAL A 175 0.73 -3.28 18.73
C VAL A 175 1.31 -4.41 19.55
N TRP A 176 1.64 -5.49 18.89
CA TRP A 176 2.13 -6.70 19.52
C TRP A 176 3.55 -7.03 19.07
N MET A 177 4.33 -7.60 19.98
CA MET A 177 5.71 -8.00 19.70
C MET A 177 5.97 -9.41 20.23
N TRP A 178 6.53 -10.27 19.38
CA TRP A 178 6.82 -11.68 19.71
C TRP A 178 8.28 -12.03 19.49
N ASN A 179 8.76 -12.99 20.29
CA ASN A 179 9.90 -13.81 19.91
C ASN A 179 9.37 -14.99 19.09
N THR A 180 9.69 -15.03 17.80
CA THR A 180 9.16 -16.06 16.88
C THR A 180 9.84 -17.41 17.04
N ASP A 181 11.04 -17.51 17.67
CA ASP A 181 11.70 -18.77 17.95
C ASP A 181 10.97 -19.57 19.03
N SER A 182 10.43 -18.88 20.01
CA SER A 182 9.68 -19.49 21.13
C SER A 182 8.17 -19.35 21.00
N ALA A 183 7.67 -18.57 20.03
CA ALA A 183 6.27 -18.15 19.88
C ALA A 183 5.71 -17.44 21.13
N ILE A 184 6.56 -16.72 21.87
CA ILE A 184 6.16 -16.03 23.10
C ILE A 184 5.94 -14.55 22.81
N VAL A 185 4.82 -14.01 23.31
CA VAL A 185 4.56 -12.56 23.33
C VAL A 185 5.58 -11.91 24.26
N LEU A 186 6.35 -10.98 23.75
CA LEU A 186 7.31 -10.20 24.53
C LEU A 186 6.66 -8.98 25.16
N ASN A 187 5.89 -8.22 24.39
CA ASN A 187 5.18 -7.04 24.84
C ASN A 187 3.94 -6.77 23.99
N THR A 188 2.98 -6.07 24.60
CA THR A 188 1.84 -5.45 23.93
C THR A 188 1.86 -3.97 24.24
N PHE A 189 1.78 -3.12 23.20
CA PHE A 189 1.80 -1.67 23.32
C PHE A 189 0.37 -1.17 23.19
N VAL A 190 -0.15 -0.60 24.26
CA VAL A 190 -1.53 -0.13 24.37
C VAL A 190 -1.53 1.38 24.55
N GLY A 191 -2.40 2.07 23.81
CA GLY A 191 -2.53 3.52 23.96
C GLY A 191 -3.08 4.26 22.77
N HIS A 192 -2.99 3.72 21.54
CA HIS A 192 -3.70 4.29 20.40
C HIS A 192 -5.21 4.26 20.62
N GLY A 193 -5.92 5.21 20.04
CA GLY A 193 -7.37 5.36 20.15
C GLY A 193 -8.14 4.87 18.93
N SER A 194 -7.43 4.40 17.90
CA SER A 194 -7.98 3.83 16.66
C SER A 194 -7.01 2.82 16.07
N SER A 195 -7.34 2.23 14.92
CA SER A 195 -6.50 1.27 14.18
C SER A 195 -5.06 1.75 14.05
N VAL A 196 -4.09 0.85 14.23
CA VAL A 196 -2.67 1.14 14.07
C VAL A 196 -2.25 0.81 12.65
N THR A 197 -2.27 1.82 11.80
CA THR A 197 -2.16 1.69 10.34
C THR A 197 -0.74 1.52 9.83
N CYS A 198 0.26 1.98 10.58
CA CYS A 198 1.66 1.88 10.19
C CYS A 198 2.60 1.82 11.40
N GLY A 199 3.78 1.23 11.20
CA GLY A 199 4.77 1.17 12.26
C GLY A 199 6.05 0.46 11.82
N ASP A 200 7.15 0.72 12.54
CA ASP A 200 8.42 0.04 12.30
C ASP A 200 9.34 0.12 13.53
N PHE A 201 10.34 -0.73 13.54
CA PHE A 201 11.52 -0.57 14.39
C PHE A 201 12.46 0.49 13.80
N THR A 202 13.15 1.23 14.66
CA THR A 202 14.33 1.95 14.19
C THR A 202 15.38 0.98 13.65
N PRO A 203 16.18 1.34 12.62
CA PRO A 203 17.24 0.48 12.06
C PRO A 203 18.25 -0.04 13.08
N ASP A 204 18.45 0.66 14.20
CA ASP A 204 19.26 0.18 15.33
C ASP A 204 18.51 -0.80 16.28
N GLY A 205 17.19 -0.96 16.09
CA GLY A 205 16.33 -1.89 16.84
C GLY A 205 16.00 -1.44 18.27
N LYS A 206 16.26 -0.20 18.64
CA LYS A 206 16.10 0.25 20.04
C LYS A 206 14.80 0.96 20.34
N ILE A 207 14.10 1.42 19.33
CA ILE A 207 12.85 2.18 19.43
C ILE A 207 11.85 1.60 18.45
N ILE A 208 10.56 1.72 18.77
CA ILE A 208 9.43 1.45 17.87
C ILE A 208 8.69 2.76 17.65
N CYS A 209 8.34 3.03 16.41
CA CYS A 209 7.44 4.13 16.02
C CYS A 209 6.17 3.53 15.41
N THR A 210 5.00 4.03 15.83
CA THR A 210 3.70 3.59 15.31
C THR A 210 2.79 4.76 15.02
N GLY A 211 2.11 4.73 13.87
CA GLY A 211 1.09 5.68 13.46
C GLY A 211 -0.29 5.02 13.48
N SER A 212 -1.30 5.83 13.72
CA SER A 212 -2.68 5.36 13.85
C SER A 212 -3.68 6.32 13.21
N ASP A 213 -4.86 5.79 12.93
CA ASP A 213 -6.04 6.57 12.55
C ASP A 213 -6.51 7.54 13.64
N ASP A 214 -5.94 7.49 14.85
CA ASP A 214 -6.15 8.47 15.91
C ASP A 214 -5.37 9.79 15.70
N ALA A 215 -4.75 9.97 14.54
CA ALA A 215 -3.90 11.11 14.17
C ALA A 215 -2.67 11.28 15.06
N THR A 216 -2.17 10.21 15.69
CA THR A 216 -0.97 10.27 16.54
C THR A 216 0.15 9.40 16.03
N LEU A 217 1.38 9.90 16.18
CA LEU A 217 2.58 9.08 16.16
C LEU A 217 2.99 8.79 17.61
N ARG A 218 3.23 7.53 17.91
CA ARG A 218 3.76 7.10 19.22
C ARG A 218 5.13 6.48 19.09
N ILE A 219 5.99 6.82 20.04
CA ILE A 219 7.37 6.35 20.11
C ILE A 219 7.52 5.55 21.39
N TRP A 220 7.94 4.29 21.24
CA TRP A 220 7.92 3.32 22.32
C TRP A 220 9.29 2.73 22.64
N ASN A 221 9.50 2.40 23.91
CA ASN A 221 10.60 1.54 24.32
C ASN A 221 10.20 0.06 24.15
N PRO A 222 10.84 -0.72 23.27
CA PRO A 222 10.44 -2.10 23.01
C PRO A 222 10.62 -3.03 24.20
N ARG A 223 11.47 -2.67 25.18
CA ARG A 223 11.73 -3.53 26.35
C ARG A 223 10.75 -3.33 27.49
N SER A 224 10.32 -2.10 27.73
CA SER A 224 9.41 -1.77 28.82
C SER A 224 7.96 -1.59 28.38
N ALA A 225 7.68 -1.55 27.06
CA ALA A 225 6.43 -1.16 26.44
C ALA A 225 5.95 0.26 26.85
N GLU A 226 6.84 1.07 27.45
CA GLU A 226 6.50 2.43 27.83
C GLU A 226 6.46 3.35 26.58
N ASN A 227 5.48 4.21 26.58
CA ASN A 227 5.38 5.28 25.61
C ASN A 227 6.38 6.40 25.95
N ILE A 228 7.40 6.59 25.11
CA ILE A 228 8.42 7.63 25.32
C ILE A 228 7.85 9.00 24.92
N HIS A 229 7.21 9.06 23.75
CA HIS A 229 6.61 10.29 23.22
C HIS A 229 5.28 9.98 22.51
N VAL A 230 4.35 10.93 22.61
CA VAL A 230 3.12 11.00 21.81
C VAL A 230 3.14 12.30 21.05
N VAL A 231 3.22 12.23 19.73
CA VAL A 231 3.15 13.39 18.83
C VAL A 231 1.73 13.53 18.33
N ARG A 232 1.10 14.68 18.61
CA ARG A 232 -0.30 14.94 18.27
C ARG A 232 -0.62 16.44 18.29
N GLY A 233 -1.70 16.82 17.61
CA GLY A 233 -2.21 18.19 17.59
C GLY A 233 -1.32 19.13 16.80
N HIS A 234 -1.82 20.36 16.54
CA HIS A 234 -1.10 21.34 15.73
C HIS A 234 0.29 21.65 16.28
N PRO A 235 1.36 21.66 15.43
CA PRO A 235 1.34 21.61 13.95
C PRO A 235 1.37 20.21 13.33
N TYR A 236 1.15 19.14 14.09
CA TYR A 236 1.12 17.78 13.59
C TYR A 236 -0.22 17.45 12.91
N HIS A 237 -0.39 16.23 12.41
CA HIS A 237 -1.55 15.78 11.65
C HIS A 237 -2.90 16.00 12.35
N THR A 238 -3.93 16.25 11.56
CA THR A 238 -5.33 16.46 12.02
C THR A 238 -6.22 15.25 11.72
N GLU A 239 -5.79 14.38 10.83
CA GLU A 239 -6.46 13.12 10.47
C GLU A 239 -5.52 11.93 10.62
N GLY A 240 -6.04 10.71 10.41
CA GLY A 240 -5.31 9.46 10.58
C GLY A 240 -4.03 9.37 9.77
N LEU A 241 -3.02 8.76 10.33
CA LEU A 241 -1.79 8.44 9.64
C LEU A 241 -2.02 7.22 8.74
N THR A 242 -1.47 7.26 7.54
CA THR A 242 -1.53 6.17 6.56
C THR A 242 -0.21 5.43 6.45
N CYS A 243 0.90 6.15 6.56
CA CYS A 243 2.23 5.61 6.31
C CYS A 243 3.32 6.24 7.18
N LEU A 244 4.38 5.48 7.37
CA LEU A 244 5.54 5.84 8.19
C LEU A 244 6.82 5.31 7.55
N ALA A 245 7.90 6.09 7.61
CA ALA A 245 9.25 5.64 7.33
C ALA A 245 10.23 6.17 8.37
N ILE A 246 11.30 5.43 8.63
CA ILE A 246 12.36 5.82 9.57
C ILE A 246 13.68 5.89 8.80
N ASN A 247 14.45 6.95 9.05
CA ASN A 247 15.73 7.13 8.38
C ASN A 247 16.81 6.14 8.89
N SER A 248 17.86 5.91 8.09
CA SER A 248 18.90 4.90 8.36
C SER A 248 19.66 5.16 9.67
N THR A 249 19.73 6.43 10.10
CA THR A 249 20.41 6.83 11.35
C THR A 249 19.53 6.69 12.59
N SER A 250 18.29 6.24 12.48
CA SER A 250 17.34 6.03 13.60
C SER A 250 16.98 7.32 14.36
N THR A 251 17.03 8.45 13.69
CA THR A 251 16.85 9.78 14.32
C THR A 251 15.58 10.50 13.90
N LEU A 252 15.08 10.20 12.69
CA LEU A 252 13.93 10.87 12.09
C LEU A 252 12.86 9.85 11.68
N ALA A 253 11.60 10.18 11.97
CA ALA A 253 10.42 9.52 11.43
C ALA A 253 9.71 10.47 10.46
N LEU A 254 9.39 9.97 9.27
CA LEU A 254 8.59 10.64 8.24
C LEU A 254 7.20 10.03 8.27
N THR A 255 6.16 10.84 8.35
CA THR A 255 4.77 10.39 8.42
C THR A 255 3.92 11.06 7.37
N GLY A 256 2.99 10.31 6.77
CA GLY A 256 1.95 10.81 5.88
C GLY A 256 0.57 10.56 6.48
N SER A 257 -0.39 11.40 6.13
CA SER A 257 -1.73 11.39 6.69
C SER A 257 -2.82 11.57 5.63
N LYS A 258 -4.03 11.18 5.99
CA LYS A 258 -5.26 11.42 5.22
C LYS A 258 -5.54 12.91 5.02
N ASP A 259 -4.99 13.79 5.87
CA ASP A 259 -5.12 15.24 5.74
C ASP A 259 -4.22 15.88 4.65
N GLY A 260 -3.48 15.06 3.91
CA GLY A 260 -2.56 15.50 2.85
C GLY A 260 -1.25 16.11 3.38
N SER A 261 -1.03 16.13 4.68
CA SER A 261 0.21 16.64 5.25
C SER A 261 1.29 15.56 5.40
N VAL A 262 2.53 15.98 5.25
CA VAL A 262 3.73 15.17 5.52
C VAL A 262 4.52 15.84 6.64
N HIS A 263 4.91 15.10 7.65
CA HIS A 263 5.69 15.62 8.78
C HIS A 263 6.92 14.79 9.07
N ILE A 264 7.99 15.49 9.49
CA ILE A 264 9.21 14.88 10.00
C ILE A 264 9.29 15.10 11.50
N VAL A 265 9.46 14.01 12.23
CA VAL A 265 9.56 14.00 13.69
C VAL A 265 10.94 13.51 14.11
N ASN A 266 11.59 14.26 14.99
CA ASN A 266 12.80 13.79 15.66
C ASN A 266 12.42 12.76 16.73
N ILE A 267 12.85 11.51 16.53
CA ILE A 267 12.48 10.35 17.37
C ILE A 267 12.93 10.52 18.81
N THR A 268 14.10 11.11 19.03
CA THR A 268 14.66 11.29 20.38
C THR A 268 13.89 12.31 21.22
N THR A 269 13.41 13.37 20.57
CA THR A 269 12.75 14.49 21.28
C THR A 269 11.23 14.47 21.18
N GLY A 270 10.67 13.68 20.28
CA GLY A 270 9.24 13.66 19.98
C GLY A 270 8.72 14.96 19.35
N ARG A 271 9.58 15.77 18.73
CA ARG A 271 9.21 17.08 18.17
C ARG A 271 9.18 17.03 16.65
N VAL A 272 8.17 17.68 16.09
CA VAL A 272 8.10 18.00 14.66
C VAL A 272 9.21 18.98 14.32
N VAL A 273 9.98 18.72 13.26
CA VAL A 273 11.19 19.49 12.89
C VAL A 273 11.05 20.22 11.55
N ASP A 274 9.99 19.97 10.80
CA ASP A 274 9.78 20.47 9.44
C ASP A 274 9.19 21.90 9.36
N ASN A 275 8.95 22.58 10.47
CA ASN A 275 8.42 23.94 10.54
C ASN A 275 7.17 24.20 9.68
N ASN A 276 6.31 23.21 9.46
CA ASN A 276 5.14 23.24 8.57
C ASN A 276 5.47 23.41 7.08
N ALA A 277 6.71 23.15 6.66
CA ALA A 277 7.16 23.39 5.28
C ALA A 277 6.71 22.30 4.30
N LEU A 278 6.28 21.13 4.79
CA LEU A 278 5.98 19.98 3.96
C LEU A 278 4.47 19.82 3.61
N ALA A 279 3.64 20.83 3.85
CA ALA A 279 2.24 20.82 3.45
C ALA A 279 2.11 21.12 1.94
N SER A 280 2.13 20.10 1.11
CA SER A 280 2.13 20.28 -0.36
C SER A 280 1.18 19.37 -1.11
N HIS A 281 0.71 18.28 -0.50
CA HIS A 281 -0.32 17.43 -1.09
C HIS A 281 -1.72 17.99 -0.80
N THR A 282 -2.64 17.75 -1.73
CA THR A 282 -4.03 18.23 -1.65
C THR A 282 -5.04 17.11 -1.38
N ASP A 283 -4.54 15.88 -1.23
CA ASP A 283 -5.32 14.69 -0.92
C ASP A 283 -4.49 13.73 -0.05
N SER A 284 -5.07 12.61 0.38
CA SER A 284 -4.45 11.61 1.24
C SER A 284 -3.07 11.18 0.74
N ILE A 285 -2.12 11.11 1.67
CA ILE A 285 -0.80 10.51 1.43
C ILE A 285 -0.91 9.01 1.65
N GLU A 286 -0.48 8.21 0.68
CA GLU A 286 -0.54 6.75 0.79
C GLU A 286 0.82 6.13 1.09
N CYS A 287 1.89 6.76 0.69
CA CYS A 287 3.23 6.22 0.87
C CYS A 287 4.28 7.29 1.14
N VAL A 288 5.25 6.94 2.00
CA VAL A 288 6.43 7.76 2.27
C VAL A 288 7.68 6.88 2.36
N GLY A 289 8.85 7.45 2.07
CA GLY A 289 10.11 6.71 2.19
C GLY A 289 11.33 7.61 2.17
N PHE A 290 12.35 7.27 2.99
CA PHE A 290 13.66 7.88 2.88
C PHE A 290 14.49 7.20 1.80
N ALA A 291 15.25 7.99 1.06
CA ALA A 291 16.30 7.45 0.20
C ALA A 291 17.39 6.78 1.07
N PRO A 292 18.09 5.75 0.56
CA PRO A 292 19.15 5.07 1.32
C PRO A 292 20.29 5.97 1.80
N SER A 293 20.44 7.17 1.21
CA SER A 293 21.42 8.17 1.63
C SER A 293 20.97 9.08 2.77
N ASP A 294 19.70 8.97 3.20
CA ASP A 294 19.00 9.88 4.15
C ASP A 294 18.96 11.37 3.73
N SER A 295 19.57 11.74 2.61
CA SER A 295 19.57 13.15 2.16
C SER A 295 18.22 13.56 1.55
N TRP A 296 17.45 12.59 1.11
CA TRP A 296 16.20 12.76 0.40
C TRP A 296 15.12 11.89 1.01
N ALA A 297 13.88 12.33 0.83
CA ALA A 297 12.70 11.51 1.06
C ALA A 297 11.68 11.73 -0.05
N ALA A 298 10.71 10.85 -0.12
CA ALA A 298 9.61 10.95 -1.06
C ALA A 298 8.28 10.71 -0.35
N SER A 299 7.22 11.36 -0.83
CA SER A 299 5.84 11.10 -0.44
C SER A 299 4.97 11.00 -1.69
N GLY A 300 4.10 9.99 -1.74
CA GLY A 300 3.13 9.79 -2.81
C GLY A 300 1.71 9.87 -2.27
N GLY A 301 0.80 10.48 -3.02
CA GLY A 301 -0.58 10.68 -2.58
C GLY A 301 -1.62 10.52 -3.68
N MET A 302 -2.88 10.51 -3.26
CA MET A 302 -4.05 10.40 -4.14
C MET A 302 -4.26 11.67 -4.98
N ASP A 303 -3.56 12.77 -4.65
CA ASP A 303 -3.49 13.99 -5.47
C ASP A 303 -2.67 13.84 -6.76
N LYS A 304 -2.28 12.61 -7.11
CA LYS A 304 -1.54 12.25 -8.34
C LYS A 304 -0.12 12.80 -8.36
N LYS A 305 0.48 12.98 -7.19
CA LYS A 305 1.83 13.54 -7.06
C LYS A 305 2.75 12.64 -6.27
N LEU A 306 4.00 12.57 -6.74
CA LEU A 306 5.13 12.18 -5.94
C LEU A 306 5.96 13.43 -5.64
N MET A 307 6.11 13.76 -4.37
CA MET A 307 6.94 14.88 -3.91
C MET A 307 8.30 14.36 -3.45
N ILE A 308 9.36 15.01 -3.88
CA ILE A 308 10.74 14.73 -3.41
C ILE A 308 11.17 15.84 -2.46
N TRP A 309 11.70 15.45 -1.31
CA TRP A 309 12.05 16.34 -0.20
C TRP A 309 13.55 16.35 0.06
N ASP A 310 14.10 17.53 0.30
CA ASP A 310 15.44 17.74 0.85
C ASP A 310 15.32 17.68 2.38
N ILE A 311 15.94 16.65 2.99
CA ILE A 311 15.83 16.40 4.43
C ILE A 311 16.74 17.29 5.26
N GLU A 312 17.83 17.81 4.69
CA GLU A 312 18.73 18.72 5.39
C GLU A 312 18.09 20.10 5.60
N HIS A 313 17.33 20.57 4.60
CA HIS A 313 16.73 21.91 4.61
C HIS A 313 15.21 21.87 4.88
N PHE A 314 14.59 20.71 4.94
CA PHE A 314 13.13 20.52 5.07
C PHE A 314 12.34 21.28 4.00
N LEU A 315 12.74 21.16 2.74
CA LEU A 315 12.13 21.87 1.61
C LEU A 315 11.72 20.88 0.50
N PRO A 316 10.61 21.19 -0.23
CA PRO A 316 10.30 20.44 -1.44
C PRO A 316 11.38 20.72 -2.49
N ARG A 317 11.88 19.68 -3.12
CA ARG A 317 12.87 19.75 -4.19
C ARG A 317 12.24 19.62 -5.57
N GLY A 318 11.26 18.74 -5.72
CA GLY A 318 10.60 18.50 -6.98
C GLY A 318 9.26 17.81 -6.79
N THR A 319 8.42 17.93 -7.81
CA THR A 319 7.13 17.25 -7.91
C THR A 319 7.12 16.47 -9.20
N CYS A 320 6.76 15.19 -9.12
CA CYS A 320 6.57 14.30 -10.25
C CYS A 320 5.07 14.08 -10.43
N GLU A 321 4.52 14.56 -11.53
CA GLU A 321 3.08 14.46 -11.81
C GLU A 321 2.73 13.10 -12.42
N HIS A 322 1.65 12.50 -11.93
CA HIS A 322 1.10 11.23 -12.38
C HIS A 322 -0.28 11.42 -12.99
N GLU A 323 -0.74 10.45 -13.76
CA GLU A 323 -2.07 10.46 -14.34
C GLU A 323 -3.15 10.10 -13.31
N GLU A 324 -2.80 9.22 -12.35
CA GLU A 324 -3.67 8.76 -11.26
C GLU A 324 -2.92 8.70 -9.93
N GLY A 325 -3.64 8.44 -8.82
CA GLY A 325 -3.10 8.42 -7.47
C GLY A 325 -1.90 7.48 -7.30
N VAL A 326 -0.95 7.89 -6.46
CA VAL A 326 0.25 7.11 -6.11
C VAL A 326 -0.03 6.34 -4.82
N THR A 327 -0.07 5.02 -4.89
CA THR A 327 -0.44 4.13 -3.79
C THR A 327 0.76 3.62 -2.99
N CYS A 328 1.88 3.38 -3.65
CA CYS A 328 3.08 2.84 -3.03
C CYS A 328 4.35 3.35 -3.71
N LEU A 329 5.48 3.30 -3.01
CA LEU A 329 6.79 3.67 -3.54
C LEU A 329 7.90 2.74 -3.04
N ALA A 330 8.98 2.64 -3.82
CA ALA A 330 10.18 1.92 -3.45
C ALA A 330 11.43 2.62 -4.00
N TRP A 331 12.45 2.82 -3.15
CA TRP A 331 13.73 3.36 -3.59
C TRP A 331 14.61 2.26 -4.18
N LEU A 332 15.06 2.41 -5.41
CA LEU A 332 15.97 1.46 -6.06
C LEU A 332 17.44 1.72 -5.73
N GLY A 333 17.76 2.92 -5.31
CA GLY A 333 19.09 3.36 -4.93
C GLY A 333 19.04 4.79 -4.41
N ALA A 334 20.15 5.50 -4.47
CA ALA A 334 20.21 6.89 -3.98
C ALA A 334 19.51 7.91 -4.90
N SER A 335 19.27 7.54 -6.17
CA SER A 335 18.81 8.48 -7.19
C SER A 335 17.47 8.13 -7.81
N TYR A 336 17.04 6.88 -7.75
CA TYR A 336 15.82 6.45 -8.41
C TYR A 336 14.76 5.97 -7.42
N VAL A 337 13.53 6.39 -7.64
CA VAL A 337 12.35 5.97 -6.90
C VAL A 337 11.31 5.41 -7.87
N ALA A 338 10.79 4.23 -7.55
CA ALA A 338 9.68 3.63 -8.26
C ALA A 338 8.37 3.95 -7.54
N THR A 339 7.31 4.16 -8.30
CA THR A 339 5.94 4.37 -7.81
C THR A 339 5.00 3.37 -8.42
N GLY A 340 4.08 2.82 -7.63
CA GLY A 340 2.89 2.11 -8.07
C GLY A 340 1.69 3.02 -7.99
N CYS A 341 0.80 2.93 -8.97
CA CYS A 341 -0.29 3.87 -9.14
C CYS A 341 -1.64 3.16 -9.31
N VAL A 342 -2.72 3.92 -9.15
CA VAL A 342 -4.10 3.46 -9.36
C VAL A 342 -4.36 3.06 -10.81
N ASP A 343 -3.64 3.63 -11.78
CA ASP A 343 -3.75 3.29 -13.21
C ASP A 343 -3.06 1.96 -13.61
N GLY A 344 -2.58 1.18 -12.64
CA GLY A 344 -1.88 -0.09 -12.89
C GLY A 344 -0.46 0.06 -13.43
N LYS A 345 0.06 1.27 -13.54
CA LYS A 345 1.41 1.50 -14.08
C LYS A 345 2.44 1.66 -12.96
N VAL A 346 3.60 1.07 -13.18
CA VAL A 346 4.80 1.33 -12.37
C VAL A 346 5.64 2.37 -13.09
N ARG A 347 6.01 3.47 -12.41
CA ARG A 347 6.84 4.52 -12.98
C ARG A 347 8.14 4.66 -12.21
N LEU A 348 9.21 4.90 -12.95
CA LEU A 348 10.55 5.11 -12.39
C LEU A 348 10.97 6.55 -12.59
N TRP A 349 11.36 7.21 -11.51
CA TRP A 349 11.68 8.62 -11.46
C TRP A 349 13.14 8.85 -11.05
N ASP A 350 13.83 9.73 -11.75
CA ASP A 350 15.09 10.28 -11.25
C ASP A 350 14.78 11.38 -10.21
N SER A 351 15.12 11.11 -8.96
CA SER A 351 14.85 12.03 -7.85
C SER A 351 15.61 13.36 -7.92
N ARG A 352 16.61 13.49 -8.80
CA ARG A 352 17.40 14.71 -8.99
C ARG A 352 16.77 15.65 -9.98
N SER A 353 16.31 15.10 -11.13
CA SER A 353 15.67 15.89 -12.19
C SER A 353 14.16 15.98 -12.02
N GLY A 354 13.52 15.01 -11.36
CA GLY A 354 12.07 14.85 -11.31
C GLY A 354 11.48 14.29 -12.62
N GLU A 355 12.33 13.78 -13.51
CA GLU A 355 11.89 13.23 -14.80
C GLU A 355 11.48 11.76 -14.65
N CYS A 356 10.39 11.38 -15.34
CA CYS A 356 10.02 9.99 -15.50
C CYS A 356 10.99 9.31 -16.48
N VAL A 357 11.79 8.37 -15.97
CA VAL A 357 12.82 7.69 -16.75
C VAL A 357 12.24 6.52 -17.51
N LYS A 358 11.28 5.82 -16.90
CA LYS A 358 10.58 4.69 -17.53
C LYS A 358 9.19 4.52 -16.91
N THR A 359 8.23 4.16 -17.75
CA THR A 359 6.93 3.64 -17.35
C THR A 359 6.89 2.16 -17.73
N PHE A 360 6.42 1.32 -16.82
CA PHE A 360 6.22 -0.11 -17.04
C PHE A 360 4.72 -0.40 -17.06
N ASN A 361 4.29 -1.12 -18.09
CA ASN A 361 2.93 -1.63 -18.27
C ASN A 361 2.88 -3.12 -17.86
N GLY A 362 1.71 -3.63 -17.49
CA GLY A 362 1.55 -5.05 -17.15
C GLY A 362 0.38 -5.36 -16.21
N HIS A 363 -0.14 -4.35 -15.50
CA HIS A 363 -1.34 -4.48 -14.67
C HIS A 363 -2.53 -3.75 -15.29
N SER A 364 -3.72 -4.30 -15.05
CA SER A 364 -5.00 -3.72 -15.49
C SER A 364 -5.76 -3.00 -14.37
N ASP A 365 -5.26 -3.04 -13.14
CA ASP A 365 -5.87 -2.41 -11.97
C ASP A 365 -4.80 -1.86 -11.01
N ALA A 366 -5.23 -1.16 -9.95
CA ALA A 366 -4.37 -0.44 -9.03
C ALA A 366 -3.29 -1.32 -8.38
N ILE A 367 -2.09 -0.77 -8.30
CA ILE A 367 -0.96 -1.40 -7.63
C ILE A 367 -1.04 -1.08 -6.14
N GLN A 368 -0.99 -2.10 -5.28
CA GLN A 368 -1.08 -1.95 -3.83
C GLN A 368 0.27 -1.99 -3.12
N SER A 369 1.22 -2.75 -3.68
CA SER A 369 2.49 -2.96 -3.01
C SER A 369 3.64 -3.11 -4.02
N LEU A 370 4.81 -2.59 -3.65
CA LEU A 370 6.06 -2.73 -4.39
C LEU A 370 7.15 -3.31 -3.49
N SER A 371 7.95 -4.22 -4.04
CA SER A 371 9.12 -4.77 -3.35
C SER A 371 10.30 -4.91 -4.29
N VAL A 372 11.50 -4.61 -3.78
CA VAL A 372 12.75 -4.67 -4.57
C VAL A 372 13.53 -5.92 -4.18
N SER A 373 14.02 -6.67 -5.15
CA SER A 373 14.86 -7.85 -4.91
C SER A 373 16.19 -7.49 -4.21
N ALA A 374 16.76 -8.43 -3.48
CA ALA A 374 17.98 -8.23 -2.70
C ALA A 374 19.17 -7.69 -3.51
N ASN A 375 19.31 -8.12 -4.76
CA ASN A 375 20.36 -7.64 -5.69
C ASN A 375 19.97 -6.35 -6.43
N ARG A 376 18.73 -5.86 -6.24
CA ARG A 376 18.14 -4.69 -6.93
C ARG A 376 18.08 -4.84 -8.46
N ASP A 377 18.02 -6.08 -8.96
CA ASP A 377 17.83 -6.32 -10.39
C ASP A 377 16.35 -6.32 -10.77
N TYR A 378 15.49 -6.68 -9.81
CA TYR A 378 14.06 -6.82 -10.03
C TYR A 378 13.25 -5.92 -9.09
N LEU A 379 12.19 -5.35 -9.62
CA LEU A 379 11.09 -4.71 -8.90
C LEU A 379 9.85 -5.58 -9.09
N VAL A 380 9.18 -5.91 -8.00
CA VAL A 380 7.96 -6.72 -8.01
C VAL A 380 6.80 -5.88 -7.53
N SER A 381 5.70 -5.91 -8.27
CA SER A 381 4.44 -5.24 -7.93
C SER A 381 3.34 -6.27 -7.65
N ALA A 382 2.44 -5.93 -6.74
CA ALA A 382 1.19 -6.63 -6.49
C ALA A 382 0.01 -5.70 -6.77
N SER A 383 -1.02 -6.20 -7.45
CA SER A 383 -2.14 -5.40 -7.94
C SER A 383 -3.50 -6.01 -7.60
N LEU A 384 -4.53 -5.17 -7.61
CA LEU A 384 -5.93 -5.59 -7.48
C LEU A 384 -6.41 -6.41 -8.69
N ASP A 385 -5.62 -6.48 -9.78
CA ASP A 385 -5.87 -7.35 -10.94
C ASP A 385 -5.55 -8.83 -10.67
N GLU A 386 -5.39 -9.24 -9.41
CA GLU A 386 -5.11 -10.61 -8.96
C GLU A 386 -3.72 -11.14 -9.35
N THR A 387 -2.83 -10.28 -9.84
CA THR A 387 -1.51 -10.68 -10.34
C THR A 387 -0.35 -9.95 -9.67
N ALA A 388 0.84 -10.58 -9.71
CA ALA A 388 2.10 -9.92 -9.41
C ALA A 388 3.00 -9.90 -10.63
N CYS A 389 3.54 -8.73 -10.97
CA CYS A 389 4.44 -8.54 -12.10
C CYS A 389 5.86 -8.25 -11.65
N VAL A 390 6.83 -8.75 -12.38
CA VAL A 390 8.27 -8.55 -12.15
C VAL A 390 8.86 -7.74 -13.28
N PHE A 391 9.50 -6.62 -12.93
CA PHE A 391 10.17 -5.73 -13.89
C PHE A 391 11.68 -5.75 -13.68
N GLU A 392 12.44 -5.71 -14.77
CA GLU A 392 13.89 -5.60 -14.71
C GLU A 392 14.32 -4.15 -14.52
N VAL A 393 15.01 -3.87 -13.41
CA VAL A 393 15.44 -2.53 -13.00
C VAL A 393 16.94 -2.42 -12.70
N GLY A 394 17.72 -3.46 -13.00
CA GLY A 394 19.15 -3.52 -12.68
C GLY A 394 20.00 -2.38 -13.26
N ASN A 395 19.54 -1.70 -14.29
CA ASN A 395 20.20 -0.55 -14.90
C ASN A 395 20.02 0.76 -14.12
N PHE A 396 19.16 0.78 -13.09
CA PHE A 396 18.73 1.99 -12.34
C PHE A 396 19.15 1.92 -10.86
N ARG A 397 20.37 1.50 -10.55
CA ARG A 397 20.90 1.35 -9.17
C ARG A 397 21.54 2.62 -8.63
#